data_c0390b0433d44097cfb6b5d1ae84169c
#
_entry.id   c0390b0433d44097cfb6b5d1ae84169c
#
_cell.length_a   1.000
_cell.length_b   1.000
_cell.length_c   1.000
_cell.angle_alpha   90.00
_cell.angle_beta   90.00
_cell.angle_gamma   90.00
#
_symmetry.space_group_name_H-M   'P 1'
#
loop_
_entity.id
_entity.type
_entity.pdbx_description
1 polymer ?
#
loop_
_entity_poly.entity_id
_entity_poly.type
_entity_poly.pdbx_seq_one_letter_code
_entity_poly.pdbx_strand_id
1 'polypeptide(L)'
;MRELSPLHAASADELPSRFADLDAAMEAAGLDAVVATSKHNVRYLLGGYQFIFFSAMDAIGQSRYLPAFVYVRGNPDATGYFANKMEIHEHRVAPFWVPEFRPEHWGSVDTMISVAAHLQKCGVASGRIGIETGFLPKDGFDALADALPQASPVDASMMLTRLRMIKSKAELDLLREATARISASMQATILGSGEGSSKHEIIERLRQEETGRQLAFEYCLLTLGDSHVRAGSDQTWKKGEVLSIDSGGNLHGYIGDICRMGVLGEPDAELVDILAEVEAVQQAAFACIGPGQTGAAMIAAGEAELRRGPNAAHNDFFAHGMGLISHEAPFLMTNHPVAYEGIDAERPFEPGMVLSVETTMQHPRRGYIKLEDTVIITDDGHELFGADNRGWIVKPA
;
A
#
# COMPACT_ATOMS: atom_id res chain seq x y z
N MET A 1 4.83 28.35 16.62
CA MET A 1 5.60 27.61 15.63
C MET A 1 4.68 26.51 15.16
N ARG A 2 4.34 26.44 13.86
CA ARG A 2 3.68 25.25 13.31
C ARG A 2 4.68 24.11 13.50
N GLU A 3 4.28 23.07 14.19
CA GLU A 3 4.97 21.79 14.09
C GLU A 3 5.04 21.48 12.59
N LEU A 4 6.25 21.49 12.05
CA LEU A 4 6.47 20.94 10.74
C LEU A 4 5.93 19.52 10.82
N SER A 5 5.04 19.18 9.89
CA SER A 5 4.54 17.81 9.70
C SER A 5 5.66 16.82 10.01
N PRO A 6 5.42 15.76 10.78
CA PRO A 6 6.48 14.82 11.12
C PRO A 6 7.08 14.31 9.81
N LEU A 7 8.24 14.87 9.47
CA LEU A 7 9.05 14.46 8.31
C LEU A 7 9.53 13.00 8.48
N HIS A 8 9.24 12.39 9.63
CA HIS A 8 9.75 11.09 10.04
C HIS A 8 8.63 10.27 10.69
N ALA A 9 8.04 9.37 9.93
CA ALA A 9 7.16 8.33 10.48
C ALA A 9 7.93 7.27 11.29
N ALA A 10 9.24 7.13 11.04
CA ALA A 10 10.13 6.33 11.87
C ALA A 10 10.88 7.25 12.85
N SER A 11 10.90 6.88 14.12
CA SER A 11 11.79 7.55 15.07
C SER A 11 13.25 7.31 14.65
N ALA A 12 14.14 8.26 14.97
CA ALA A 12 15.57 8.06 14.78
C ALA A 12 16.08 6.76 15.45
N ASP A 13 15.35 6.26 16.45
CA ASP A 13 15.65 5.03 17.17
C ASP A 13 15.34 3.75 16.37
N GLU A 14 14.47 3.81 15.34
CA GLU A 14 14.14 2.64 14.49
C GLU A 14 15.13 2.43 13.33
N LEU A 15 15.83 3.49 12.91
CA LEU A 15 16.76 3.41 11.77
C LEU A 15 17.88 2.39 11.94
N PRO A 16 18.55 2.26 13.11
CA PRO A 16 19.60 1.25 13.30
C PRO A 16 19.10 -0.18 13.10
N SER A 17 17.88 -0.50 13.57
CA SER A 17 17.25 -1.81 13.34
C SER A 17 16.98 -2.03 11.86
N ARG A 18 16.42 -1.06 11.15
CA ARG A 18 16.17 -1.16 9.70
C ARG A 18 17.44 -1.41 8.90
N PHE A 19 18.58 -0.83 9.28
CA PHE A 19 19.85 -1.09 8.59
C PHE A 19 20.41 -2.46 8.89
N ALA A 20 20.24 -2.98 10.10
CA ALA A 20 20.62 -4.35 10.40
C ALA A 20 19.82 -5.36 9.55
N ASP A 21 18.51 -5.14 9.41
CA ASP A 21 17.64 -5.96 8.57
C ASP A 21 17.99 -5.82 7.08
N LEU A 22 18.33 -4.60 6.63
CA LEU A 22 18.77 -4.35 5.26
C LEU A 22 20.10 -5.05 4.97
N ASP A 23 21.09 -4.97 5.88
CA ASP A 23 22.37 -5.66 5.76
C ASP A 23 22.18 -7.18 5.67
N ALA A 24 21.34 -7.77 6.52
CA ALA A 24 21.04 -9.20 6.49
C ALA A 24 20.36 -9.61 5.18
N ALA A 25 19.40 -8.81 4.68
CA ALA A 25 18.73 -9.06 3.42
C ALA A 25 19.69 -8.93 2.22
N MET A 26 20.57 -7.93 2.23
CA MET A 26 21.59 -7.73 1.20
C MET A 26 22.63 -8.85 1.21
N GLU A 27 23.05 -9.33 2.38
CA GLU A 27 23.98 -10.46 2.51
C GLU A 27 23.36 -11.72 1.91
N ALA A 28 22.12 -12.02 2.27
CA ALA A 28 21.38 -13.18 1.73
C ALA A 28 21.21 -13.10 0.20
N ALA A 29 21.05 -11.89 -0.35
CA ALA A 29 20.97 -11.65 -1.80
C ALA A 29 22.33 -11.52 -2.50
N GLY A 30 23.44 -11.49 -1.73
CA GLY A 30 24.80 -11.28 -2.25
C GLY A 30 25.00 -9.91 -2.87
N LEU A 31 24.38 -8.85 -2.33
CA LEU A 31 24.49 -7.48 -2.82
C LEU A 31 25.54 -6.69 -2.06
N ASP A 32 26.30 -5.85 -2.76
CA ASP A 32 27.30 -4.94 -2.18
C ASP A 32 26.71 -3.55 -1.89
N ALA A 33 25.75 -3.12 -2.72
CA ALA A 33 25.00 -1.89 -2.54
C ALA A 33 23.56 -2.02 -3.02
N VAL A 34 22.68 -1.13 -2.57
CA VAL A 34 21.30 -0.98 -3.03
C VAL A 34 21.04 0.47 -3.45
N VAL A 35 20.34 0.63 -4.57
CA VAL A 35 19.84 1.91 -5.10
C VAL A 35 18.34 1.82 -5.18
N ALA A 36 17.65 2.37 -4.19
CA ALA A 36 16.19 2.44 -4.19
C ALA A 36 15.72 3.70 -4.91
N THR A 37 14.73 3.56 -5.80
CA THR A 37 14.20 4.62 -6.65
C THR A 37 12.68 4.73 -6.65
N SER A 38 11.97 3.74 -6.09
CA SER A 38 10.53 3.83 -5.92
C SER A 38 10.16 4.79 -4.78
N LYS A 39 9.03 5.49 -4.93
CA LYS A 39 8.55 6.43 -3.92
C LYS A 39 8.38 5.80 -2.54
N HIS A 40 7.90 4.56 -2.49
CA HIS A 40 7.67 3.83 -1.25
C HIS A 40 8.98 3.37 -0.58
N ASN A 41 9.96 2.83 -1.33
CA ASN A 41 11.21 2.39 -0.74
C ASN A 41 12.13 3.56 -0.36
N VAL A 42 12.19 4.62 -1.18
CA VAL A 42 12.91 5.86 -0.81
C VAL A 42 12.31 6.43 0.48
N ARG A 43 10.97 6.51 0.57
CA ARG A 43 10.29 6.97 1.78
C ARG A 43 10.58 6.10 2.99
N TYR A 44 10.47 4.79 2.87
CA TYR A 44 10.74 3.83 3.95
C TYR A 44 12.16 3.97 4.48
N LEU A 45 13.14 3.98 3.57
CA LEU A 45 14.55 4.05 3.92
C LEU A 45 14.98 5.41 4.46
N LEU A 46 14.28 6.50 4.10
CA LEU A 46 14.48 7.84 4.66
C LEU A 46 13.74 8.08 5.99
N GLY A 47 13.02 7.09 6.51
CA GLY A 47 12.29 7.23 7.77
C GLY A 47 10.95 7.97 7.65
N GLY A 48 10.32 7.92 6.46
CA GLY A 48 9.00 8.49 6.20
C GLY A 48 8.98 9.76 5.36
N TYR A 49 10.14 10.35 5.06
CA TYR A 49 10.21 11.55 4.24
C TYR A 49 9.82 11.27 2.77
N GLN A 50 9.05 12.18 2.21
CA GLN A 50 8.73 12.20 0.79
C GLN A 50 8.57 13.63 0.29
N PHE A 51 9.32 14.01 -0.75
CA PHE A 51 9.16 15.29 -1.38
C PHE A 51 7.89 15.33 -2.25
N ILE A 52 7.20 16.49 -2.24
CA ILE A 52 5.91 16.65 -2.92
C ILE A 52 5.97 16.31 -4.42
N PHE A 53 7.05 16.65 -5.11
CA PHE A 53 7.17 16.35 -6.54
C PHE A 53 7.26 14.86 -6.81
N PHE A 54 7.86 14.10 -5.92
CA PHE A 54 7.95 12.66 -6.08
C PHE A 54 6.59 11.96 -5.91
N SER A 55 5.65 12.57 -5.20
CA SER A 55 4.29 12.04 -5.09
C SER A 55 3.34 12.53 -6.19
N ALA A 56 3.56 13.76 -6.70
CA ALA A 56 2.59 14.45 -7.53
C ALA A 56 3.01 14.65 -9.01
N MET A 57 4.29 14.45 -9.34
CA MET A 57 4.82 14.70 -10.68
C MET A 57 5.51 13.48 -11.27
N ASP A 58 5.04 13.04 -12.44
CA ASP A 58 5.62 11.91 -13.15
C ASP A 58 6.84 12.29 -13.99
N ALA A 59 6.89 13.52 -14.51
CA ALA A 59 7.91 13.92 -15.47
C ALA A 59 8.37 15.36 -15.27
N ILE A 60 9.64 15.59 -15.61
CA ILE A 60 10.23 16.91 -15.80
C ILE A 60 10.81 16.93 -17.22
N GLY A 61 10.16 17.66 -18.12
CA GLY A 61 10.53 17.64 -19.53
C GLY A 61 10.38 16.26 -20.16
N GLN A 62 11.47 15.67 -20.63
CA GLN A 62 11.52 14.33 -21.23
C GLN A 62 12.04 13.27 -20.25
N SER A 63 12.29 13.63 -18.99
CA SER A 63 12.81 12.75 -17.96
C SER A 63 11.83 12.62 -16.79
N ARG A 64 11.97 11.57 -16.02
CA ARG A 64 11.23 11.40 -14.78
C ARG A 64 11.99 12.09 -13.64
N TYR A 65 11.27 12.82 -12.76
CA TYR A 65 11.82 13.16 -11.46
C TYR A 65 12.12 11.87 -10.69
N LEU A 66 13.37 11.66 -10.33
CA LEU A 66 13.79 10.39 -9.72
C LEU A 66 14.78 10.64 -8.58
N PRO A 67 14.31 10.78 -7.34
CA PRO A 67 15.21 10.71 -6.19
C PRO A 67 15.73 9.29 -6.02
N ALA A 68 16.92 9.13 -5.45
CA ALA A 68 17.51 7.84 -5.16
C ALA A 68 18.08 7.79 -3.74
N PHE A 69 17.82 6.69 -3.05
CA PHE A 69 18.46 6.35 -1.80
C PHE A 69 19.52 5.27 -2.07
N VAL A 70 20.72 5.48 -1.58
CA VAL A 70 21.84 4.56 -1.76
C VAL A 70 22.32 4.07 -0.41
N TYR A 71 22.48 2.76 -0.29
CA TYR A 71 23.10 2.12 0.87
C TYR A 71 24.16 1.12 0.43
N VAL A 72 25.32 1.19 1.10
CA VAL A 72 26.44 0.24 0.90
C VAL A 72 26.43 -0.71 2.09
N ARG A 73 26.39 -2.02 1.82
CA ARG A 73 26.27 -3.05 2.85
C ARG A 73 27.36 -2.93 3.92
N GLY A 74 26.93 -2.93 5.17
CA GLY A 74 27.81 -2.81 6.33
C GLY A 74 28.48 -1.44 6.52
N ASN A 75 28.07 -0.43 5.73
CA ASN A 75 28.68 0.91 5.80
C ASN A 75 27.59 2.01 5.86
N PRO A 76 26.91 2.20 7.00
CA PRO A 76 25.89 3.24 7.15
C PRO A 76 26.44 4.66 6.93
N ASP A 77 27.73 4.89 7.15
CA ASP A 77 28.37 6.20 6.90
C ASP A 77 28.48 6.55 5.41
N ALA A 78 28.30 5.56 4.52
CA ALA A 78 28.20 5.75 3.08
C ALA A 78 26.75 5.90 2.57
N THR A 79 25.77 6.01 3.46
CA THR A 79 24.37 6.21 3.04
C THR A 79 24.20 7.54 2.37
N GLY A 80 23.54 7.56 1.19
CA GLY A 80 23.32 8.75 0.40
C GLY A 80 21.86 8.95 -0.01
N TYR A 81 21.41 10.20 -0.03
CA TYR A 81 20.16 10.62 -0.62
C TYR A 81 20.39 11.62 -1.75
N PHE A 82 20.03 11.23 -2.95
CA PHE A 82 20.19 11.98 -4.20
C PHE A 82 18.85 12.59 -4.54
N ALA A 83 18.71 13.87 -4.32
CA ALA A 83 17.44 14.57 -4.19
C ALA A 83 17.28 15.67 -5.25
N ASN A 84 16.07 16.21 -5.35
CA ASN A 84 15.80 17.38 -6.19
C ASN A 84 16.43 18.64 -5.60
N LYS A 85 16.84 19.55 -6.49
CA LYS A 85 17.45 20.83 -6.10
C LYS A 85 16.58 21.65 -5.14
N MET A 86 15.27 21.52 -5.21
CA MET A 86 14.35 22.25 -4.31
C MET A 86 14.38 21.71 -2.89
N GLU A 87 14.76 20.45 -2.69
CA GLU A 87 14.80 19.81 -1.36
C GLU A 87 15.90 20.38 -0.44
N ILE A 88 16.80 21.20 -0.98
CA ILE A 88 17.76 21.95 -0.15
C ILE A 88 17.07 22.86 0.87
N HIS A 89 15.86 23.34 0.56
CA HIS A 89 15.10 24.17 1.48
C HIS A 89 14.49 23.35 2.62
N GLU A 90 14.04 22.14 2.33
CA GLU A 90 13.55 21.18 3.33
C GLU A 90 14.70 20.81 4.29
N HIS A 91 15.86 20.47 3.74
CA HIS A 91 17.04 20.12 4.52
C HIS A 91 17.50 21.26 5.45
N ARG A 92 17.35 22.52 5.04
CA ARG A 92 17.70 23.68 5.89
C ARG A 92 16.76 23.82 7.11
N VAL A 93 15.52 23.37 6.98
CA VAL A 93 14.52 23.45 8.04
C VAL A 93 14.61 22.24 8.95
N ALA A 94 14.75 21.03 8.36
CA ALA A 94 14.90 19.76 9.05
C ALA A 94 15.97 18.94 8.33
N PRO A 95 17.23 18.96 8.80
CA PRO A 95 18.32 18.25 8.17
C PRO A 95 18.04 16.75 8.05
N PHE A 96 18.28 16.18 6.87
CA PHE A 96 18.22 14.74 6.68
C PHE A 96 19.33 14.07 7.47
N TRP A 97 19.05 12.92 8.02
CA TRP A 97 19.97 12.13 8.82
C TRP A 97 21.07 11.45 7.99
N VAL A 98 20.88 11.33 6.67
CA VAL A 98 21.84 10.67 5.77
C VAL A 98 23.18 11.42 5.71
N PRO A 99 24.33 10.72 5.79
CA PRO A 99 25.65 11.35 5.74
C PRO A 99 25.92 12.10 4.42
N GLU A 100 25.45 11.56 3.30
CA GLU A 100 25.64 12.16 1.98
C GLU A 100 24.29 12.66 1.44
N PHE A 101 24.02 13.95 1.50
CA PHE A 101 22.85 14.59 0.91
C PHE A 101 23.23 15.38 -0.32
N ARG A 102 22.65 15.03 -1.48
CA ARG A 102 22.97 15.58 -2.80
C ARG A 102 21.70 16.13 -3.47
N PRO A 103 21.36 17.41 -3.24
CA PRO A 103 20.13 18.03 -3.74
C PRO A 103 20.32 18.76 -5.09
N GLU A 104 21.13 18.28 -6.00
CA GLU A 104 21.40 18.96 -7.24
C GLU A 104 20.68 18.44 -8.48
N HIS A 105 19.81 17.43 -8.33
CA HIS A 105 19.25 16.66 -9.45
C HIS A 105 17.86 17.13 -9.88
N TRP A 106 17.53 16.85 -11.14
CA TRP A 106 16.23 17.13 -11.72
C TRP A 106 15.56 15.92 -12.38
N GLY A 107 16.32 15.02 -12.97
CA GLY A 107 15.82 13.88 -13.70
C GLY A 107 16.53 12.56 -13.37
N SER A 108 16.17 11.52 -14.10
CA SER A 108 16.71 10.17 -13.90
C SER A 108 18.19 10.05 -14.28
N VAL A 109 18.62 10.72 -15.34
CA VAL A 109 19.99 10.62 -15.86
C VAL A 109 21.00 11.28 -14.93
N ASP A 110 20.77 12.54 -14.56
CA ASP A 110 21.69 13.30 -13.68
C ASP A 110 21.74 12.68 -12.28
N THR A 111 20.61 12.16 -11.78
CA THR A 111 20.57 11.40 -10.53
C THR A 111 21.46 10.17 -10.60
N MET A 112 21.32 9.34 -11.65
CA MET A 112 22.07 8.09 -11.74
C MET A 112 23.55 8.29 -12.02
N ILE A 113 23.96 9.33 -12.72
CA ILE A 113 25.37 9.73 -12.86
C ILE A 113 25.98 10.06 -11.49
N SER A 114 25.24 10.80 -10.66
CA SER A 114 25.70 11.17 -9.31
C SER A 114 25.74 9.96 -8.36
N VAL A 115 24.76 9.07 -8.45
CA VAL A 115 24.73 7.77 -7.74
C VAL A 115 25.95 6.95 -8.12
N ALA A 116 26.27 6.84 -9.41
CA ALA A 116 27.44 6.10 -9.89
C ALA A 116 28.76 6.66 -9.32
N ALA A 117 28.91 7.99 -9.35
CA ALA A 117 30.07 8.64 -8.76
C ALA A 117 30.23 8.36 -7.25
N HIS A 118 29.11 8.31 -6.53
CA HIS A 118 29.10 7.96 -5.11
C HIS A 118 29.50 6.49 -4.88
N LEU A 119 28.96 5.56 -5.65
CA LEU A 119 29.30 4.14 -5.56
C LEU A 119 30.80 3.89 -5.89
N GLN A 120 31.36 4.65 -6.85
CA GLN A 120 32.80 4.65 -7.14
C GLN A 120 33.61 5.12 -5.92
N LYS A 121 33.22 6.24 -5.32
CA LYS A 121 33.84 6.78 -4.11
C LYS A 121 33.83 5.79 -2.94
N CYS A 122 32.75 4.99 -2.84
CA CYS A 122 32.59 3.96 -1.82
C CYS A 122 33.31 2.64 -2.13
N GLY A 123 33.98 2.52 -3.28
CA GLY A 123 34.74 1.33 -3.65
C GLY A 123 33.92 0.14 -4.15
N VAL A 124 32.63 0.35 -4.51
CA VAL A 124 31.72 -0.70 -4.97
C VAL A 124 31.40 -0.61 -6.47
N ALA A 125 32.24 0.08 -7.25
CA ALA A 125 32.07 0.31 -8.68
C ALA A 125 32.00 -0.96 -9.55
N SER A 126 32.50 -2.09 -9.06
CA SER A 126 32.45 -3.41 -9.72
C SER A 126 31.59 -4.42 -8.95
N GLY A 127 30.82 -3.95 -7.97
CA GLY A 127 30.00 -4.77 -7.10
C GLY A 127 28.67 -5.22 -7.73
N ARG A 128 27.98 -6.08 -7.00
CA ARG A 128 26.60 -6.44 -7.28
C ARG A 128 25.68 -5.38 -6.67
N ILE A 129 25.01 -4.62 -7.53
CA ILE A 129 24.20 -3.47 -7.14
C ILE A 129 22.73 -3.80 -7.29
N GLY A 130 22.02 -3.85 -6.16
CA GLY A 130 20.58 -3.99 -6.15
C GLY A 130 19.89 -2.73 -6.68
N ILE A 131 19.03 -2.89 -7.69
CA ILE A 131 18.20 -1.81 -8.25
C ILE A 131 16.74 -2.24 -8.28
N GLU A 132 15.83 -1.29 -8.38
CA GLU A 132 14.41 -1.58 -8.57
C GLU A 132 14.08 -1.53 -10.06
N THR A 133 14.12 -2.67 -10.74
CA THR A 133 13.97 -2.75 -12.21
C THR A 133 12.63 -2.21 -12.71
N GLY A 134 11.57 -2.32 -11.92
CA GLY A 134 10.25 -1.77 -12.25
C GLY A 134 10.10 -0.26 -12.00
N PHE A 135 11.06 0.38 -11.32
CA PHE A 135 10.97 1.79 -10.90
C PHE A 135 12.14 2.66 -11.36
N LEU A 136 13.17 2.06 -11.90
CA LEU A 136 14.30 2.78 -12.51
C LEU A 136 14.04 2.96 -14.01
N PRO A 137 13.79 4.20 -14.50
CA PRO A 137 13.61 4.44 -15.92
C PRO A 137 14.81 3.99 -16.75
N LYS A 138 14.56 3.59 -18.00
CA LYS A 138 15.58 3.05 -18.90
C LYS A 138 16.75 4.01 -19.12
N ASP A 139 16.48 5.30 -19.24
CA ASP A 139 17.49 6.33 -19.40
C ASP A 139 18.39 6.47 -18.16
N GLY A 140 17.80 6.38 -16.97
CA GLY A 140 18.56 6.33 -15.71
C GLY A 140 19.39 5.05 -15.58
N PHE A 141 18.81 3.90 -15.95
CA PHE A 141 19.54 2.64 -15.95
C PHE A 141 20.75 2.67 -16.89
N ASP A 142 20.60 3.20 -18.12
CA ASP A 142 21.69 3.33 -19.08
C ASP A 142 22.78 4.24 -18.54
N ALA A 143 22.43 5.39 -17.97
CA ALA A 143 23.40 6.31 -17.37
C ALA A 143 24.20 5.66 -16.22
N LEU A 144 23.53 4.84 -15.38
CA LEU A 144 24.19 4.09 -14.32
C LEU A 144 25.14 3.02 -14.90
N ALA A 145 24.68 2.25 -15.87
CA ALA A 145 25.46 1.17 -16.49
C ALA A 145 26.68 1.70 -17.26
N ASP A 146 26.51 2.80 -18.00
CA ASP A 146 27.61 3.46 -18.72
C ASP A 146 28.69 4.00 -17.76
N ALA A 147 28.25 4.57 -16.62
CA ALA A 147 29.17 5.09 -15.60
C ALA A 147 29.83 4.00 -14.76
N LEU A 148 29.22 2.81 -14.63
CA LEU A 148 29.71 1.66 -13.87
C LEU A 148 29.78 0.39 -14.73
N PRO A 149 30.64 0.35 -15.78
CA PRO A 149 30.66 -0.74 -16.75
C PRO A 149 31.13 -2.09 -16.19
N GLN A 150 31.68 -2.11 -14.98
CA GLN A 150 32.11 -3.32 -14.27
C GLN A 150 31.10 -3.78 -13.20
N ALA A 151 30.06 -2.99 -12.91
CA ALA A 151 29.04 -3.38 -11.95
C ALA A 151 28.11 -4.47 -12.52
N SER A 152 27.48 -5.21 -11.63
CA SER A 152 26.45 -6.20 -11.94
C SER A 152 25.12 -5.75 -11.33
N PRO A 153 24.27 -5.00 -12.05
CA PRO A 153 22.94 -4.65 -11.57
C PRO A 153 22.06 -5.90 -11.40
N VAL A 154 21.37 -5.99 -10.28
CA VAL A 154 20.48 -7.10 -9.92
C VAL A 154 19.16 -6.55 -9.43
N ASP A 155 18.04 -7.17 -9.78
CA ASP A 155 16.74 -6.75 -9.24
C ASP A 155 16.65 -6.99 -7.72
N ALA A 156 16.40 -5.92 -6.98
CA ALA A 156 16.24 -5.92 -5.52
C ALA A 156 14.79 -5.66 -5.08
N SER A 157 13.84 -5.55 -6.01
CA SER A 157 12.46 -5.16 -5.75
C SER A 157 11.80 -6.08 -4.71
N MET A 158 11.95 -7.40 -4.86
CA MET A 158 11.40 -8.38 -3.93
C MET A 158 12.04 -8.29 -2.54
N MET A 159 13.38 -8.13 -2.48
CA MET A 159 14.12 -7.99 -1.22
C MET A 159 13.62 -6.75 -0.46
N LEU A 160 13.52 -5.61 -1.13
CA LEU A 160 13.06 -4.34 -0.54
C LEU A 160 11.59 -4.41 -0.09
N THR A 161 10.75 -5.10 -0.85
CA THR A 161 9.34 -5.30 -0.46
C THR A 161 9.22 -6.15 0.80
N ARG A 162 10.00 -7.22 0.90
CA ARG A 162 10.02 -8.09 2.09
C ARG A 162 10.57 -7.40 3.33
N LEU A 163 11.45 -6.43 3.17
CA LEU A 163 11.97 -5.62 4.27
C LEU A 163 10.86 -4.86 5.01
N ARG A 164 9.76 -4.52 4.30
CA ARG A 164 8.59 -3.82 4.85
C ARG A 164 7.47 -4.77 5.35
N MET A 165 7.68 -6.08 5.25
CA MET A 165 6.62 -7.05 5.57
C MET A 165 6.22 -7.01 7.04
N ILE A 166 7.19 -6.89 7.95
CA ILE A 166 6.95 -6.72 9.38
C ILE A 166 6.95 -5.23 9.69
N LYS A 167 5.82 -4.72 10.15
CA LYS A 167 5.63 -3.29 10.46
C LYS A 167 6.09 -3.00 11.88
N SER A 168 6.76 -1.87 12.06
CA SER A 168 7.05 -1.33 13.39
C SER A 168 5.77 -0.86 14.08
N LYS A 169 5.86 -0.60 15.40
CA LYS A 169 4.73 -0.06 16.15
C LYS A 169 4.21 1.25 15.55
N ALA A 170 5.11 2.15 15.13
CA ALA A 170 4.72 3.45 14.55
C ALA A 170 4.00 3.26 13.21
N GLU A 171 4.44 2.32 12.38
CA GLU A 171 3.78 1.97 11.11
C GLU A 171 2.39 1.38 11.35
N LEU A 172 2.25 0.49 12.35
CA LEU A 172 0.95 -0.07 12.74
C LEU A 172 -0.01 0.99 13.26
N ASP A 173 0.46 1.95 14.05
CA ASP A 173 -0.35 3.06 14.55
C ASP A 173 -0.86 3.95 13.41
N LEU A 174 -0.04 4.20 12.37
CA LEU A 174 -0.47 4.92 11.16
C LEU A 174 -1.51 4.14 10.36
N LEU A 175 -1.36 2.84 10.20
CA LEU A 175 -2.33 1.98 9.50
C LEU A 175 -3.67 1.93 10.25
N ARG A 176 -3.66 1.82 11.59
CA ARG A 176 -4.89 1.89 12.41
C ARG A 176 -5.63 3.20 12.18
N GLU A 177 -4.90 4.31 12.28
CA GLU A 177 -5.47 5.64 12.13
C GLU A 177 -5.98 5.88 10.70
N ALA A 178 -5.23 5.47 9.67
CA ALA A 178 -5.66 5.55 8.28
C ALA A 178 -6.97 4.81 8.07
N THR A 179 -7.04 3.55 8.51
CA THR A 179 -8.21 2.69 8.33
C THR A 179 -9.43 3.22 9.09
N ALA A 180 -9.26 3.72 10.32
CA ALA A 180 -10.34 4.33 11.09
C ALA A 180 -10.91 5.58 10.40
N ARG A 181 -10.03 6.44 9.85
CA ARG A 181 -10.43 7.65 9.12
C ARG A 181 -11.14 7.33 7.81
N ILE A 182 -10.70 6.29 7.08
CA ILE A 182 -11.38 5.83 5.85
C ILE A 182 -12.76 5.27 6.18
N SER A 183 -12.89 4.40 7.20
CA SER A 183 -14.18 3.86 7.62
C SER A 183 -15.18 4.97 7.96
N ALA A 184 -14.73 5.98 8.72
CA ALA A 184 -15.56 7.15 9.04
C ALA A 184 -15.91 7.98 7.79
N SER A 185 -15.01 8.09 6.82
CA SER A 185 -15.26 8.81 5.56
C SER A 185 -16.27 8.09 4.69
N MET A 186 -16.18 6.76 4.58
CA MET A 186 -17.16 5.94 3.85
C MET A 186 -18.55 6.06 4.48
N GLN A 187 -18.66 5.92 5.80
CA GLN A 187 -19.93 6.08 6.51
C GLN A 187 -20.54 7.47 6.27
N ALA A 188 -19.74 8.54 6.41
CA ALA A 188 -20.21 9.90 6.16
C ALA A 188 -20.64 10.10 4.71
N THR A 189 -19.94 9.49 3.75
CA THR A 189 -20.25 9.54 2.31
C THR A 189 -21.57 8.84 2.02
N ILE A 190 -21.78 7.61 2.53
CA ILE A 190 -23.01 6.86 2.32
C ILE A 190 -24.21 7.61 2.93
N LEU A 191 -24.08 8.05 4.18
CA LEU A 191 -25.16 8.79 4.87
C LEU A 191 -25.39 10.20 4.29
N GLY A 192 -24.38 10.82 3.72
CA GLY A 192 -24.47 12.14 3.07
C GLY A 192 -24.97 12.12 1.64
N SER A 193 -25.01 10.95 1.00
CA SER A 193 -25.55 10.75 -0.34
C SER A 193 -27.02 10.28 -0.28
N GLY A 194 -27.71 10.19 -1.40
CA GLY A 194 -29.11 9.77 -1.42
C GLY A 194 -29.63 9.50 -2.83
N GLU A 195 -30.97 9.38 -2.96
CA GLU A 195 -31.60 9.15 -4.24
C GLU A 195 -31.22 10.23 -5.26
N GLY A 196 -30.82 9.79 -6.45
CA GLY A 196 -30.38 10.69 -7.53
C GLY A 196 -28.92 11.11 -7.46
N SER A 197 -28.17 10.82 -6.37
CA SER A 197 -26.72 11.08 -6.33
C SER A 197 -26.01 10.23 -7.37
N SER A 198 -25.22 10.85 -8.24
CA SER A 198 -24.42 10.16 -9.24
C SER A 198 -23.17 9.55 -8.64
N LYS A 199 -22.56 8.56 -9.33
CA LYS A 199 -21.27 7.99 -8.92
C LYS A 199 -20.19 9.05 -8.82
N HIS A 200 -20.16 10.02 -9.74
CA HIS A 200 -19.21 11.14 -9.69
C HIS A 200 -19.37 11.97 -8.40
N GLU A 201 -20.61 12.32 -8.04
CA GLU A 201 -20.88 13.09 -6.81
C GLU A 201 -20.54 12.32 -5.55
N ILE A 202 -20.79 11.01 -5.51
CA ILE A 202 -20.46 10.15 -4.36
C ILE A 202 -18.94 10.02 -4.20
N ILE A 203 -18.20 9.80 -5.29
CA ILE A 203 -16.72 9.74 -5.27
C ILE A 203 -16.13 11.09 -4.82
N GLU A 204 -16.66 12.19 -5.35
CA GLU A 204 -16.19 13.53 -4.94
C GLU A 204 -16.48 13.80 -3.46
N ARG A 205 -17.61 13.38 -2.94
CA ARG A 205 -17.93 13.45 -1.51
C ARG A 205 -16.93 12.64 -0.69
N LEU A 206 -16.63 11.39 -1.09
CA LEU A 206 -15.63 10.57 -0.39
C LEU A 206 -14.28 11.27 -0.35
N ARG A 207 -13.85 11.83 -1.48
CA ARG A 207 -12.59 12.57 -1.56
C ARG A 207 -12.56 13.76 -0.59
N GLN A 208 -13.67 14.48 -0.45
CA GLN A 208 -13.80 15.60 0.51
C GLN A 208 -13.79 15.11 1.96
N GLU A 209 -14.49 14.00 2.25
CA GLU A 209 -14.52 13.41 3.60
C GLU A 209 -13.13 12.89 4.03
N GLU A 210 -12.40 12.22 3.14
CA GLU A 210 -11.04 11.76 3.41
C GLU A 210 -10.08 12.94 3.60
N THR A 211 -10.11 13.91 2.69
CA THR A 211 -9.25 15.12 2.80
C THR A 211 -9.56 15.92 4.06
N GLY A 212 -10.84 16.04 4.42
CA GLY A 212 -11.28 16.69 5.66
C GLY A 212 -10.77 15.98 6.93
N ARG A 213 -10.50 14.68 6.84
CA ARG A 213 -9.88 13.86 7.89
C ARG A 213 -8.37 13.71 7.76
N GLN A 214 -7.74 14.57 6.94
CA GLN A 214 -6.28 14.61 6.76
C GLN A 214 -5.69 13.36 6.07
N LEU A 215 -6.49 12.66 5.27
CA LEU A 215 -6.01 11.64 4.36
C LEU A 215 -5.71 12.26 2.98
N ALA A 216 -4.68 11.78 2.31
CA ALA A 216 -4.57 11.96 0.88
C ALA A 216 -5.43 10.89 0.20
N PHE A 217 -6.35 11.32 -0.67
CA PHE A 217 -7.19 10.42 -1.46
C PHE A 217 -6.34 9.69 -2.51
N GLU A 218 -6.31 8.37 -2.46
CA GLU A 218 -5.55 7.56 -3.43
C GLU A 218 -6.46 7.04 -4.54
N TYR A 219 -7.55 6.36 -4.20
CA TYR A 219 -8.49 5.80 -5.17
C TYR A 219 -9.87 5.57 -4.54
N CYS A 220 -10.85 5.40 -5.41
CA CYS A 220 -12.18 4.91 -5.05
C CYS A 220 -12.73 4.03 -6.16
N LEU A 221 -13.03 2.79 -5.83
CA LEU A 221 -13.69 1.83 -6.70
C LEU A 221 -15.13 1.70 -6.22
N LEU A 222 -16.09 2.28 -6.97
CA LEU A 222 -17.47 2.44 -6.54
C LEU A 222 -18.44 1.77 -7.51
N THR A 223 -19.35 0.94 -7.01
CA THR A 223 -20.47 0.39 -7.77
C THR A 223 -21.82 0.80 -7.21
N LEU A 224 -22.81 0.90 -8.07
CA LEU A 224 -24.20 1.19 -7.72
C LEU A 224 -25.15 0.16 -8.32
N GLY A 225 -26.20 -0.21 -7.56
CA GLY A 225 -27.27 -1.08 -8.03
C GLY A 225 -26.74 -2.43 -8.52
N ASP A 226 -27.20 -2.87 -9.68
CA ASP A 226 -26.81 -4.13 -10.33
C ASP A 226 -25.52 -4.03 -11.18
N SER A 227 -24.90 -2.85 -11.24
CA SER A 227 -23.70 -2.63 -12.05
C SER A 227 -22.46 -3.18 -11.39
N HIS A 228 -21.58 -3.81 -12.20
CA HIS A 228 -20.22 -4.20 -11.77
C HIS A 228 -19.13 -3.21 -12.22
N VAL A 229 -19.52 -2.10 -12.87
CA VAL A 229 -18.58 -1.05 -13.31
C VAL A 229 -18.14 -0.24 -12.10
N ARG A 230 -16.85 -0.29 -11.78
CA ARG A 230 -16.27 0.36 -10.59
C ARG A 230 -15.83 1.81 -10.81
N ALA A 231 -15.78 2.28 -12.06
CA ALA A 231 -15.41 3.65 -12.40
C ALA A 231 -16.53 4.66 -12.14
N GLY A 232 -16.17 5.94 -11.97
CA GLY A 232 -17.10 7.07 -11.91
C GLY A 232 -17.96 7.17 -13.17
N SER A 233 -19.22 7.57 -13.03
CA SER A 233 -20.18 7.77 -14.13
C SER A 233 -21.37 8.61 -13.67
N ASP A 234 -22.26 8.92 -14.60
CA ASP A 234 -23.54 9.61 -14.33
C ASP A 234 -24.66 8.66 -13.83
N GLN A 235 -24.35 7.37 -13.63
CA GLN A 235 -25.30 6.44 -12.99
C GLN A 235 -25.68 6.96 -11.61
N THR A 236 -26.97 7.04 -11.32
CA THR A 236 -27.49 7.57 -10.06
C THR A 236 -27.98 6.48 -9.13
N TRP A 237 -27.84 6.70 -7.82
CA TRP A 237 -28.29 5.80 -6.77
C TRP A 237 -29.82 5.87 -6.61
N LYS A 238 -30.48 4.72 -6.55
CA LYS A 238 -31.92 4.60 -6.45
C LYS A 238 -32.31 3.83 -5.20
N LYS A 239 -33.53 4.09 -4.75
CA LYS A 239 -34.12 3.37 -3.61
C LYS A 239 -34.08 1.86 -3.81
N GLY A 240 -33.67 1.12 -2.78
CA GLY A 240 -33.51 -0.33 -2.78
C GLY A 240 -32.21 -0.83 -3.42
N GLU A 241 -31.41 0.05 -3.99
CA GLU A 241 -30.12 -0.33 -4.59
C GLU A 241 -28.97 -0.28 -3.57
N VAL A 242 -27.98 -1.14 -3.81
CA VAL A 242 -26.74 -1.20 -3.05
C VAL A 242 -25.73 -0.17 -3.57
N LEU A 243 -24.85 0.24 -2.67
CA LEU A 243 -23.66 1.04 -2.94
C LEU A 243 -22.45 0.33 -2.32
N SER A 244 -21.48 -0.07 -3.14
CA SER A 244 -20.19 -0.58 -2.67
C SER A 244 -19.15 0.53 -2.79
N ILE A 245 -18.46 0.84 -1.71
CA ILE A 245 -17.30 1.75 -1.72
C ILE A 245 -16.08 0.98 -1.25
N ASP A 246 -15.11 0.86 -2.12
CA ASP A 246 -13.80 0.29 -1.88
C ASP A 246 -12.77 1.39 -2.13
N SER A 247 -12.05 1.80 -1.11
CA SER A 247 -11.15 2.95 -1.17
C SER A 247 -9.94 2.78 -0.27
N GLY A 248 -8.85 3.39 -0.73
CA GLY A 248 -7.62 3.53 0.03
C GLY A 248 -7.28 4.99 0.25
N GLY A 249 -7.28 5.43 1.51
CA GLY A 249 -6.77 6.75 1.89
C GLY A 249 -5.38 6.64 2.51
N ASN A 250 -4.54 7.62 2.22
CA ASN A 250 -3.13 7.62 2.60
C ASN A 250 -2.88 8.56 3.77
N LEU A 251 -2.37 8.01 4.87
CA LEU A 251 -1.89 8.77 6.02
C LEU A 251 -0.36 8.64 6.10
N HIS A 252 0.34 9.71 5.80
CA HIS A 252 1.82 9.74 5.85
C HIS A 252 2.50 8.57 5.12
N GLY A 253 1.92 8.14 3.99
CA GLY A 253 2.43 7.05 3.14
C GLY A 253 1.74 5.70 3.35
N TYR A 254 1.16 5.47 4.51
CA TYR A 254 0.47 4.21 4.82
C TYR A 254 -0.96 4.25 4.35
N ILE A 255 -1.36 3.21 3.63
CA ILE A 255 -2.67 3.12 2.99
C ILE A 255 -3.57 2.25 3.86
N GLY A 256 -4.68 2.81 4.33
CA GLY A 256 -5.77 1.98 4.82
C GLY A 256 -6.58 1.51 3.61
N ASP A 257 -6.91 0.23 3.56
CA ASP A 257 -7.63 -0.40 2.45
C ASP A 257 -8.80 -1.20 3.00
N ILE A 258 -10.01 -0.73 2.71
CA ILE A 258 -11.25 -1.38 3.17
C ILE A 258 -12.39 -1.19 2.17
N CYS A 259 -13.38 -2.08 2.24
CA CYS A 259 -14.62 -1.92 1.50
C CYS A 259 -15.84 -1.96 2.45
N ARG A 260 -16.79 -1.05 2.24
CA ARG A 260 -18.03 -0.96 3.01
C ARG A 260 -19.24 -0.84 2.10
N MET A 261 -20.38 -1.37 2.60
CA MET A 261 -21.62 -1.47 1.85
C MET A 261 -22.67 -0.49 2.37
N GLY A 262 -23.27 0.27 1.45
CA GLY A 262 -24.44 1.08 1.70
C GLY A 262 -25.69 0.52 1.03
N VAL A 263 -26.87 0.86 1.56
CA VAL A 263 -28.15 0.60 0.93
C VAL A 263 -29.08 1.80 1.09
N LEU A 264 -29.80 2.16 0.04
CA LEU A 264 -30.80 3.24 0.08
C LEU A 264 -32.17 2.71 0.44
N GLY A 265 -32.63 2.95 1.65
CA GLY A 265 -33.75 2.30 2.30
C GLY A 265 -33.31 1.02 3.03
N GLU A 266 -34.30 0.34 3.64
CA GLU A 266 -34.02 -0.89 4.38
C GLU A 266 -33.59 -2.02 3.42
N PRO A 267 -32.57 -2.82 3.76
CA PRO A 267 -32.19 -4.00 2.99
C PRO A 267 -33.29 -5.04 3.08
N ASP A 268 -33.66 -5.63 1.96
CA ASP A 268 -34.55 -6.78 1.95
C ASP A 268 -33.84 -8.07 2.41
N ALA A 269 -34.64 -9.15 2.61
CA ALA A 269 -34.11 -10.42 3.11
C ALA A 269 -33.00 -10.99 2.21
N GLU A 270 -33.11 -10.85 0.87
CA GLU A 270 -32.07 -11.33 -0.05
C GLU A 270 -30.74 -10.58 0.16
N LEU A 271 -30.74 -9.26 0.33
CA LEU A 271 -29.54 -8.47 0.62
C LEU A 271 -28.93 -8.84 1.97
N VAL A 272 -29.75 -9.08 2.98
CA VAL A 272 -29.26 -9.53 4.30
C VAL A 272 -28.58 -10.87 4.18
N ASP A 273 -29.16 -11.83 3.47
CA ASP A 273 -28.61 -13.18 3.28
C ASP A 273 -27.29 -13.15 2.45
N ILE A 274 -27.24 -12.34 1.38
CA ILE A 274 -26.03 -12.20 0.55
C ILE A 274 -24.85 -11.62 1.36
N LEU A 275 -25.09 -10.57 2.14
CA LEU A 275 -24.04 -9.98 2.97
C LEU A 275 -23.57 -10.94 4.07
N ALA A 276 -24.50 -11.71 4.63
CA ALA A 276 -24.16 -12.76 5.61
C ALA A 276 -23.32 -13.88 4.99
N GLU A 277 -23.55 -14.24 3.72
CA GLU A 277 -22.72 -15.20 2.98
C GLU A 277 -21.31 -14.66 2.77
N VAL A 278 -21.15 -13.39 2.36
CA VAL A 278 -19.85 -12.72 2.22
C VAL A 278 -19.11 -12.66 3.57
N GLU A 279 -19.83 -12.29 4.63
CA GLU A 279 -19.29 -12.24 5.99
C GLU A 279 -18.81 -13.61 6.48
N ALA A 280 -19.55 -14.68 6.22
CA ALA A 280 -19.20 -16.03 6.66
C ALA A 280 -17.85 -16.49 6.07
N VAL A 281 -17.57 -16.16 4.82
CA VAL A 281 -16.27 -16.46 4.18
C VAL A 281 -15.13 -15.75 4.88
N GLN A 282 -15.28 -14.46 5.20
CA GLN A 282 -14.26 -13.70 5.92
C GLN A 282 -14.05 -14.24 7.34
N GLN A 283 -15.12 -14.56 8.06
CA GLN A 283 -15.01 -15.12 9.41
C GLN A 283 -14.27 -16.46 9.42
N ALA A 284 -14.50 -17.32 8.40
CA ALA A 284 -13.75 -18.56 8.25
C ALA A 284 -12.24 -18.30 8.02
N ALA A 285 -11.90 -17.28 7.24
CA ALA A 285 -10.52 -16.87 7.02
C ALA A 285 -9.89 -16.30 8.31
N PHE A 286 -10.58 -15.38 9.01
CA PHE A 286 -10.09 -14.76 10.24
C PHE A 286 -9.79 -15.79 11.34
N ALA A 287 -10.57 -16.85 11.43
CA ALA A 287 -10.34 -17.94 12.37
C ALA A 287 -8.97 -18.67 12.17
N CYS A 288 -8.36 -18.50 11.00
CA CYS A 288 -7.06 -19.05 10.63
C CYS A 288 -5.94 -17.99 10.60
N ILE A 289 -6.16 -16.79 11.15
CA ILE A 289 -5.15 -15.73 11.23
C ILE A 289 -4.60 -15.65 12.65
N GLY A 290 -3.27 -15.79 12.75
CA GLY A 290 -2.54 -15.67 14.01
C GLY A 290 -1.07 -16.08 13.85
N PRO A 291 -0.23 -15.82 14.85
CA PRO A 291 1.19 -16.15 14.78
C PRO A 291 1.39 -17.67 14.57
N GLY A 292 2.25 -18.02 13.62
CA GLY A 292 2.54 -19.40 13.25
C GLY A 292 1.54 -20.06 12.30
N GLN A 293 0.34 -19.51 12.10
CA GLN A 293 -0.56 -19.91 11.01
C GLN A 293 0.00 -19.50 9.65
N THR A 294 -0.56 -20.03 8.56
CA THR A 294 -0.08 -19.74 7.21
C THR A 294 -1.17 -19.11 6.33
N GLY A 295 -0.74 -18.34 5.34
CA GLY A 295 -1.66 -17.80 4.32
C GLY A 295 -2.41 -18.92 3.59
N ALA A 296 -1.75 -20.05 3.30
CA ALA A 296 -2.38 -21.20 2.66
C ALA A 296 -3.53 -21.79 3.49
N ALA A 297 -3.37 -21.89 4.82
CA ALA A 297 -4.43 -22.37 5.70
C ALA A 297 -5.63 -21.39 5.74
N MET A 298 -5.36 -20.09 5.83
CA MET A 298 -6.38 -19.04 5.79
C MET A 298 -7.16 -19.07 4.47
N ILE A 299 -6.45 -19.12 3.35
CA ILE A 299 -7.06 -19.17 2.00
C ILE A 299 -7.94 -20.42 1.86
N ALA A 300 -7.42 -21.59 2.26
CA ALA A 300 -8.17 -22.84 2.20
C ALA A 300 -9.45 -22.80 3.03
N ALA A 301 -9.44 -22.15 4.21
CA ALA A 301 -10.62 -21.98 5.05
C ALA A 301 -11.66 -21.06 4.41
N GLY A 302 -11.24 -19.88 3.90
CA GLY A 302 -12.12 -18.95 3.19
C GLY A 302 -12.74 -19.57 1.94
N GLU A 303 -11.97 -20.24 1.10
CA GLU A 303 -12.47 -20.93 -0.09
C GLU A 303 -13.37 -22.12 0.23
N ALA A 304 -13.12 -22.83 1.34
CA ALA A 304 -13.98 -23.95 1.74
C ALA A 304 -15.37 -23.43 2.14
N GLU A 305 -15.44 -22.30 2.85
CA GLU A 305 -16.72 -21.69 3.22
C GLU A 305 -17.41 -21.09 2.00
N LEU A 306 -16.67 -20.39 1.12
CA LEU A 306 -17.19 -19.85 -0.14
C LEU A 306 -17.91 -20.92 -0.96
N ARG A 307 -17.30 -22.11 -1.10
CA ARG A 307 -17.90 -23.24 -1.85
C ARG A 307 -19.18 -23.80 -1.27
N ARG A 308 -19.51 -23.52 0.01
CA ARG A 308 -20.75 -23.95 0.66
C ARG A 308 -21.91 -22.99 0.42
N GLY A 309 -21.61 -21.74 0.07
CA GLY A 309 -22.60 -20.71 -0.14
C GLY A 309 -23.50 -20.98 -1.36
N PRO A 310 -24.78 -20.58 -1.33
CA PRO A 310 -25.70 -20.74 -2.46
C PRO A 310 -25.29 -19.92 -3.68
N ASN A 311 -24.49 -18.87 -3.49
CA ASN A 311 -23.98 -17.99 -4.55
C ASN A 311 -22.50 -18.22 -4.87
N ALA A 312 -21.95 -19.39 -4.52
CA ALA A 312 -20.51 -19.70 -4.68
C ALA A 312 -19.95 -19.44 -6.11
N ALA A 313 -20.79 -19.60 -7.16
CA ALA A 313 -20.39 -19.34 -8.54
C ALA A 313 -20.13 -17.84 -8.86
N HIS A 314 -20.57 -16.95 -7.99
CA HIS A 314 -20.48 -15.49 -8.13
C HIS A 314 -19.63 -14.85 -7.04
N ASN A 315 -19.10 -15.66 -6.12
CA ASN A 315 -18.37 -15.21 -4.96
C ASN A 315 -16.86 -15.48 -5.15
N ASP A 316 -16.02 -14.56 -4.72
CA ASP A 316 -14.57 -14.66 -4.79
C ASP A 316 -13.96 -14.25 -3.45
N PHE A 317 -12.83 -14.87 -3.11
CA PHE A 317 -12.06 -14.60 -1.91
C PHE A 317 -10.65 -14.19 -2.30
N PHE A 318 -10.18 -13.12 -1.69
CA PHE A 318 -8.84 -12.63 -1.94
C PHE A 318 -8.18 -12.14 -0.64
N ALA A 319 -6.85 -12.26 -0.53
CA ALA A 319 -6.07 -11.72 0.57
C ALA A 319 -4.67 -11.34 0.10
N HIS A 320 -4.17 -10.21 0.60
CA HIS A 320 -2.85 -9.70 0.26
C HIS A 320 -2.21 -8.98 1.44
N GLY A 321 -0.88 -8.85 1.43
CA GLY A 321 -0.17 -7.98 2.36
C GLY A 321 -0.35 -6.51 1.97
N MET A 322 -0.22 -5.60 2.92
CA MET A 322 -0.38 -4.17 2.69
C MET A 322 0.47 -3.31 3.63
N GLY A 323 0.58 -2.02 3.29
CA GLY A 323 1.35 -1.06 4.09
C GLY A 323 1.55 0.27 3.36
N LEU A 324 2.74 0.53 2.86
CA LEU A 324 3.06 1.69 2.01
C LEU A 324 2.49 1.56 0.58
N ILE A 325 2.13 0.36 0.20
CA ILE A 325 1.42 0.03 -1.03
C ILE A 325 0.23 -0.83 -0.63
N SER A 326 -0.92 -0.69 -1.28
CA SER A 326 -2.10 -1.51 -1.00
C SER A 326 -1.81 -3.01 -1.20
N HIS A 327 -0.95 -3.37 -2.15
CA HIS A 327 -0.53 -4.75 -2.38
C HIS A 327 0.99 -4.88 -2.25
N GLU A 328 1.47 -5.39 -1.11
CA GLU A 328 2.88 -5.70 -0.88
C GLU A 328 3.04 -7.04 -0.13
N ALA A 329 4.27 -7.41 0.27
CA ALA A 329 4.47 -8.65 1.02
C ALA A 329 3.72 -8.64 2.39
N PRO A 330 3.18 -9.80 2.82
CA PRO A 330 3.34 -11.13 2.24
C PRO A 330 2.50 -11.36 0.97
N PHE A 331 3.07 -12.05 -0.03
CA PHE A 331 2.41 -12.41 -1.28
C PHE A 331 1.72 -13.77 -1.12
N LEU A 332 0.41 -13.77 -0.97
CA LEU A 332 -0.36 -14.94 -0.53
C LEU A 332 -1.04 -15.71 -1.66
N MET A 333 -1.54 -15.02 -2.69
CA MET A 333 -2.40 -15.62 -3.71
C MET A 333 -1.88 -15.34 -5.13
N THR A 334 -2.13 -16.28 -6.04
CA THR A 334 -1.69 -16.22 -7.45
C THR A 334 -2.75 -15.65 -8.39
N ASN A 335 -4.01 -15.59 -7.97
CA ASN A 335 -5.15 -15.11 -8.77
C ASN A 335 -5.32 -13.58 -8.78
N HIS A 336 -4.26 -12.88 -8.51
CA HIS A 336 -4.21 -11.42 -8.44
C HIS A 336 -4.25 -10.79 -9.84
N PRO A 337 -4.81 -9.56 -10.02
CA PRO A 337 -4.76 -8.81 -11.28
C PRO A 337 -3.35 -8.59 -11.83
N VAL A 338 -2.37 -8.42 -10.94
CA VAL A 338 -0.95 -8.45 -11.28
C VAL A 338 -0.41 -9.80 -10.81
N ALA A 339 -0.11 -10.68 -11.75
CA ALA A 339 0.37 -12.02 -11.43
C ALA A 339 1.71 -11.93 -10.67
N TYR A 340 1.69 -12.22 -9.39
CA TYR A 340 2.86 -12.62 -8.63
C TYR A 340 2.61 -13.99 -8.04
N GLU A 341 3.69 -14.76 -7.91
CA GLU A 341 3.59 -16.08 -7.32
C GLU A 341 3.21 -15.94 -5.84
N GLY A 342 2.34 -16.79 -5.32
CA GLY A 342 1.95 -16.85 -3.89
C GLY A 342 3.07 -17.41 -3.01
N ILE A 343 4.26 -16.83 -3.14
CA ILE A 343 5.52 -17.35 -2.60
C ILE A 343 5.63 -17.31 -1.07
N ASP A 344 4.76 -16.53 -0.43
CA ASP A 344 4.71 -16.41 1.03
C ASP A 344 3.49 -17.17 1.61
N ALA A 345 2.72 -17.89 0.79
CA ALA A 345 1.50 -18.57 1.25
C ALA A 345 1.77 -19.61 2.34
N GLU A 346 2.87 -20.35 2.25
CA GLU A 346 3.29 -21.35 3.23
C GLU A 346 4.18 -20.76 4.36
N ARG A 347 4.53 -19.47 4.27
CA ARG A 347 5.29 -18.81 5.32
C ARG A 347 4.40 -18.61 6.56
N PRO A 348 4.88 -18.98 7.76
CA PRO A 348 4.16 -18.68 8.98
C PRO A 348 3.96 -17.17 9.16
N PHE A 349 2.76 -16.78 9.56
CA PHE A 349 2.49 -15.41 9.95
C PHE A 349 3.29 -15.03 11.19
N GLU A 350 3.84 -13.84 11.18
CA GLU A 350 4.63 -13.26 12.25
C GLU A 350 3.94 -11.98 12.77
N PRO A 351 4.03 -11.68 14.08
CA PRO A 351 3.52 -10.42 14.62
C PRO A 351 4.07 -9.21 13.86
N GLY A 352 3.20 -8.24 13.58
CA GLY A 352 3.52 -7.06 12.78
C GLY A 352 3.27 -7.21 11.27
N MET A 353 2.97 -8.40 10.77
CA MET A 353 2.43 -8.53 9.41
C MET A 353 1.03 -7.93 9.34
N VAL A 354 0.72 -7.29 8.21
CA VAL A 354 -0.59 -6.67 7.95
C VAL A 354 -1.15 -7.20 6.64
N LEU A 355 -2.40 -7.64 6.70
CA LEU A 355 -3.14 -8.22 5.57
C LEU A 355 -4.36 -7.39 5.26
N SER A 356 -4.76 -7.30 4.00
CA SER A 356 -6.14 -7.10 3.61
C SER A 356 -6.78 -8.46 3.33
N VAL A 357 -8.01 -8.63 3.82
CA VAL A 357 -8.81 -9.85 3.62
C VAL A 357 -10.15 -9.43 3.04
N GLU A 358 -10.46 -9.90 1.84
CA GLU A 358 -11.63 -9.45 1.09
C GLU A 358 -12.44 -10.61 0.51
N THR A 359 -13.75 -10.42 0.53
CA THR A 359 -14.71 -11.32 -0.12
C THR A 359 -15.66 -10.51 -0.99
N THR A 360 -15.79 -10.91 -2.24
CA THR A 360 -16.52 -10.18 -3.26
C THR A 360 -17.59 -11.07 -3.90
N MET A 361 -18.84 -10.64 -3.81
CA MET A 361 -19.97 -11.25 -4.52
C MET A 361 -20.35 -10.38 -5.72
N GLN A 362 -20.18 -10.93 -6.94
CA GLN A 362 -20.69 -10.33 -8.17
C GLN A 362 -22.06 -10.91 -8.50
N HIS A 363 -23.06 -10.53 -7.70
CA HIS A 363 -24.39 -11.09 -7.83
C HIS A 363 -25.10 -10.55 -9.08
N PRO A 364 -25.67 -11.42 -9.95
CA PRO A 364 -26.16 -11.04 -11.29
C PRO A 364 -27.35 -10.06 -11.28
N ARG A 365 -28.06 -9.94 -10.16
CA ARG A 365 -29.23 -9.06 -10.02
C ARG A 365 -29.07 -8.00 -8.94
N ARG A 366 -28.20 -8.22 -7.95
CA ARG A 366 -28.05 -7.34 -6.78
C ARG A 366 -26.75 -6.54 -6.84
N GLY A 367 -25.92 -6.78 -7.87
CA GLY A 367 -24.70 -6.06 -8.12
C GLY A 367 -23.50 -6.54 -7.30
N TYR A 368 -22.65 -5.63 -6.91
CA TYR A 368 -21.36 -5.90 -6.31
C TYR A 368 -21.43 -5.73 -4.78
N ILE A 369 -21.34 -6.82 -4.06
CA ILE A 369 -21.37 -6.83 -2.59
C ILE A 369 -19.98 -7.31 -2.10
N LYS A 370 -19.28 -6.46 -1.36
CA LYS A 370 -17.90 -6.73 -0.93
C LYS A 370 -17.68 -6.28 0.52
N LEU A 371 -17.04 -7.12 1.30
CA LEU A 371 -16.42 -6.71 2.55
C LEU A 371 -14.90 -6.87 2.43
N GLU A 372 -14.17 -5.91 2.93
CA GLU A 372 -12.72 -5.92 3.01
C GLU A 372 -12.25 -5.25 4.28
N ASP A 373 -11.32 -5.88 4.95
CA ASP A 373 -10.78 -5.41 6.21
C ASP A 373 -9.27 -5.54 6.30
N THR A 374 -8.67 -4.56 6.93
CA THR A 374 -7.24 -4.60 7.30
C THR A 374 -7.07 -5.38 8.60
N VAL A 375 -6.15 -6.34 8.61
CA VAL A 375 -5.90 -7.26 9.73
C VAL A 375 -4.42 -7.21 10.11
N ILE A 376 -4.12 -6.98 11.39
CA ILE A 376 -2.76 -7.14 11.94
C ILE A 376 -2.61 -8.51 12.58
N ILE A 377 -1.46 -9.15 12.38
CA ILE A 377 -1.03 -10.28 13.19
C ILE A 377 -0.44 -9.74 14.51
N THR A 378 -0.99 -10.16 15.63
CA THR A 378 -0.51 -9.81 16.99
C THR A 378 0.28 -10.96 17.60
N ASP A 379 0.86 -10.76 18.78
CA ASP A 379 1.63 -11.80 19.47
C ASP A 379 0.79 -13.04 19.87
N ASP A 380 -0.53 -12.85 20.04
CA ASP A 380 -1.46 -13.88 20.55
C ASP A 380 -2.66 -14.16 19.62
N GLY A 381 -2.70 -13.53 18.42
CA GLY A 381 -3.81 -13.70 17.48
C GLY A 381 -3.79 -12.68 16.36
N HIS A 382 -4.89 -11.96 16.20
CA HIS A 382 -5.01 -10.88 15.22
C HIS A 382 -5.93 -9.73 15.71
N GLU A 383 -5.77 -8.57 15.12
CA GLU A 383 -6.60 -7.38 15.35
C GLU A 383 -7.18 -6.91 14.02
N LEU A 384 -8.49 -6.66 13.97
CA LEU A 384 -9.17 -6.06 12.82
C LEU A 384 -9.16 -4.53 12.95
N PHE A 385 -8.71 -3.84 11.91
CA PHE A 385 -8.81 -2.39 11.83
C PHE A 385 -10.09 -1.98 11.13
N GLY A 386 -10.72 -0.89 11.64
CA GLY A 386 -11.93 -0.36 11.05
C GLY A 386 -13.10 -1.35 11.07
N ALA A 387 -13.13 -2.25 12.06
CA ALA A 387 -14.18 -3.27 12.21
C ALA A 387 -15.61 -2.69 12.33
N ASP A 388 -15.71 -1.38 12.53
CA ASP A 388 -16.99 -0.67 12.52
C ASP A 388 -17.62 -0.67 11.12
N ASN A 389 -18.95 -0.66 11.10
CA ASN A 389 -19.73 -0.53 9.86
C ASN A 389 -19.59 -1.69 8.86
N ARG A 390 -19.31 -2.92 9.32
CA ARG A 390 -19.24 -4.12 8.46
C ARG A 390 -20.63 -4.57 7.93
N GLY A 391 -21.72 -4.21 8.61
CA GLY A 391 -23.08 -4.43 8.15
C GLY A 391 -23.50 -3.43 7.05
N TRP A 392 -24.77 -3.52 6.65
CA TRP A 392 -25.36 -2.50 5.79
C TRP A 392 -25.39 -1.13 6.47
N ILE A 393 -24.76 -0.14 5.88
CA ILE A 393 -24.95 1.27 6.25
C ILE A 393 -26.24 1.73 5.57
N VAL A 394 -27.31 1.79 6.35
CA VAL A 394 -28.63 2.15 5.86
C VAL A 394 -28.75 3.66 5.71
N LYS A 395 -28.94 4.14 4.49
CA LYS A 395 -29.33 5.50 4.21
C LYS A 395 -30.86 5.53 4.10
N PRO A 396 -31.60 6.25 4.99
CA PRO A 396 -33.01 6.43 4.83
C PRO A 396 -33.39 6.99 3.46
N ALA A 397 -34.41 6.38 2.80
CA ALA A 397 -34.86 6.76 1.47
C ALA A 397 -35.72 8.03 1.48
#